data_cbbf51bfde6eddbd70e128d85a9f9f16
#
_entry.id   cbbf51bfde6eddbd70e128d85a9f9f16
#
_cell.length_a   1.000
_cell.length_b   1.000
_cell.length_c   1.000
_cell.angle_alpha   90.00
_cell.angle_beta   90.00
_cell.angle_gamma   90.00
#
_symmetry.space_group_name_H-M   'P 1'
#
loop_
_entity.id
_entity.type
_entity.pdbx_description
1 polymer ?
#
loop_
_entity_poly.entity_id
_entity_poly.type
_entity_poly.pdbx_seq_one_letter_code
_entity_poly.pdbx_strand_id
1 'polypeptide(L)'
;MCDEYLNLPIEITRTIGEIPFTEKIKEVYSKMKKKISYVYLIILFLFLIFYIGIFLAPYLYDKNRFLSLLIYGIYSQICHQMPERSYYIFNHKMGVCARCFGIYTGVLLGMLIYPFIRRLDNFKTPNKWYLILALTPMGIDGTTQLLGLRESFNELRFITGFIAGFVALFYILPVFLGVINKEKVFIEMKHTSHQKSK
;
A
#
# COMPACT_ATOMS: atom_id res chain seq x y z
N MET A 1 9.81 -19.44 -9.09
CA MET A 1 10.61 -20.33 -8.24
C MET A 1 9.94 -20.65 -6.89
N CYS A 2 8.59 -20.53 -6.79
CA CYS A 2 7.80 -20.94 -5.62
C CYS A 2 6.69 -21.94 -5.96
N ASP A 3 6.51 -22.27 -7.23
CA ASP A 3 5.51 -23.25 -7.66
C ASP A 3 6.08 -24.69 -7.63
N GLU A 4 7.38 -24.87 -7.37
CA GLU A 4 8.06 -26.18 -7.37
C GLU A 4 7.91 -26.95 -6.05
N TYR A 5 7.47 -26.27 -4.97
CA TYR A 5 7.25 -26.92 -3.67
C TYR A 5 5.83 -27.44 -3.43
N LEU A 6 4.91 -27.22 -4.37
CA LEU A 6 3.52 -27.69 -4.28
C LEU A 6 3.24 -28.95 -5.12
N ASN A 7 4.21 -29.40 -5.94
CA ASN A 7 4.14 -30.64 -6.71
C ASN A 7 5.07 -31.72 -6.11
N LEU A 8 4.92 -31.97 -4.82
CA LEU A 8 5.45 -33.23 -4.26
C LEU A 8 4.65 -34.39 -4.86
N PRO A 9 5.34 -35.42 -5.43
CA PRO A 9 4.65 -36.54 -6.03
C PRO A 9 3.70 -37.21 -5.02
N ILE A 10 2.49 -37.47 -5.46
CA ILE A 10 1.41 -38.12 -4.66
C ILE A 10 1.84 -39.43 -4.01
N GLU A 11 2.91 -40.06 -4.48
CA GLU A 11 3.47 -41.29 -3.93
C GLU A 11 4.20 -41.12 -2.59
N ILE A 12 4.74 -39.96 -2.27
CA ILE A 12 5.42 -39.74 -0.97
C ILE A 12 4.39 -39.52 0.15
N THR A 13 3.17 -39.13 -0.16
CA THR A 13 2.08 -38.94 0.80
C THR A 13 1.50 -40.27 1.33
N ARG A 14 1.79 -41.39 0.70
CA ARG A 14 1.22 -42.72 1.09
C ARG A 14 2.00 -43.48 2.14
N THR A 15 3.23 -43.06 2.45
CA THR A 15 4.15 -43.87 3.27
C THR A 15 4.49 -43.30 4.66
N ILE A 16 4.02 -42.07 4.98
CA ILE A 16 4.28 -41.48 6.30
C ILE A 16 2.93 -41.18 6.94
N GLY A 17 2.64 -41.78 8.09
CA GLY A 17 1.44 -41.70 8.93
C GLY A 17 0.73 -40.36 8.98
N GLU A 18 -0.34 -40.17 8.19
CA GLU A 18 -0.64 -38.99 7.40
C GLU A 18 -1.52 -37.92 8.04
N ILE A 19 -2.08 -38.14 9.19
CA ILE A 19 -3.13 -37.27 9.72
C ILE A 19 -2.57 -36.04 10.49
N PRO A 20 -1.51 -36.13 11.32
CA PRO A 20 -1.09 -34.97 12.11
C PRO A 20 -0.32 -33.91 11.32
N PHE A 21 0.39 -34.26 10.24
CA PHE A 21 1.22 -33.33 9.48
C PHE A 21 0.40 -32.40 8.57
N THR A 22 -0.58 -32.93 7.85
CA THR A 22 -1.48 -32.15 6.97
C THR A 22 -2.39 -31.21 7.75
N GLU A 23 -2.89 -31.64 8.92
CA GLU A 23 -3.68 -30.80 9.82
C GLU A 23 -2.85 -29.65 10.40
N LYS A 24 -1.62 -29.92 10.81
CA LYS A 24 -0.70 -28.90 11.32
C LYS A 24 -0.33 -27.86 10.26
N ILE A 25 -0.12 -28.29 9.00
CA ILE A 25 0.11 -27.37 7.88
C ILE A 25 -1.12 -26.51 7.62
N LYS A 26 -2.33 -27.07 7.60
CA LYS A 26 -3.58 -26.32 7.44
C LYS A 26 -3.78 -25.29 8.56
N GLU A 27 -3.47 -25.65 9.80
CA GLU A 27 -3.56 -24.76 10.94
C GLU A 27 -2.58 -23.59 10.82
N VAL A 28 -1.31 -23.86 10.47
CA VAL A 28 -0.29 -22.83 10.23
C VAL A 28 -0.71 -21.89 9.09
N TYR A 29 -1.19 -22.45 7.98
CA TYR A 29 -1.68 -21.66 6.85
C TYR A 29 -2.88 -20.77 7.22
N SER A 30 -3.83 -21.29 7.99
CA SER A 30 -4.99 -20.54 8.49
C SER A 30 -4.57 -19.40 9.42
N LYS A 31 -3.63 -19.65 10.34
CA LYS A 31 -3.05 -18.62 11.23
C LYS A 31 -2.33 -17.53 10.44
N MET A 32 -1.54 -17.92 9.43
CA MET A 32 -0.84 -16.98 8.55
C MET A 32 -1.84 -16.09 7.79
N LYS A 33 -2.87 -16.66 7.20
CA LYS A 33 -3.90 -15.93 6.46
C LYS A 33 -4.62 -14.91 7.35
N LYS A 34 -5.03 -15.29 8.56
CA LYS A 34 -5.63 -14.38 9.54
C LYS A 34 -4.69 -13.22 9.86
N LYS A 35 -3.41 -13.50 10.08
CA LYS A 35 -2.41 -12.49 10.42
C LYS A 35 -2.16 -11.48 9.29
N ILE A 36 -2.04 -11.94 8.05
CA ILE A 36 -1.92 -11.05 6.88
C ILE A 36 -3.12 -10.11 6.81
N SER A 37 -4.32 -10.63 7.07
CA SER A 37 -5.55 -9.84 7.11
C SER A 37 -5.51 -8.77 8.20
N TYR A 38 -5.04 -9.09 9.40
CA TYR A 38 -4.88 -8.09 10.48
C TYR A 38 -3.84 -7.01 10.14
N VAL A 39 -2.68 -7.40 9.60
CA VAL A 39 -1.67 -6.44 9.16
C VAL A 39 -2.23 -5.51 8.09
N TYR A 40 -2.96 -6.04 7.13
CA TYR A 40 -3.63 -5.25 6.11
C TYR A 40 -4.62 -4.24 6.70
N LEU A 41 -5.48 -4.67 7.65
CA LEU A 41 -6.44 -3.78 8.31
C LEU A 41 -5.75 -2.68 9.12
N ILE A 42 -4.63 -2.98 9.77
CA ILE A 42 -3.83 -1.97 10.50
C ILE A 42 -3.28 -0.94 9.52
N ILE A 43 -2.71 -1.37 8.38
CA ILE A 43 -2.18 -0.48 7.35
C ILE A 43 -3.30 0.41 6.79
N LEU A 44 -4.44 -0.18 6.46
CA LEU A 44 -5.61 0.56 5.98
C LEU A 44 -6.09 1.60 6.99
N PHE A 45 -6.16 1.23 8.27
CA PHE A 45 -6.58 2.13 9.35
C PHE A 45 -5.60 3.30 9.54
N LEU A 46 -4.29 3.03 9.58
CA LEU A 46 -3.26 4.06 9.68
C LEU A 46 -3.28 4.98 8.46
N PHE A 47 -3.46 4.41 7.26
CA PHE A 47 -3.57 5.20 6.04
C PHE A 47 -4.84 6.06 6.02
N LEU A 48 -5.94 5.57 6.56
CA LEU A 48 -7.18 6.34 6.70
C LEU A 48 -7.00 7.54 7.65
N ILE A 49 -6.34 7.34 8.78
CA ILE A 49 -5.99 8.45 9.70
C ILE A 49 -5.13 9.49 8.98
N PHE A 50 -4.09 9.03 8.27
CA PHE A 50 -3.26 9.89 7.44
C PHE A 50 -4.09 10.65 6.41
N TYR A 51 -5.00 10.00 5.69
CA TYR A 51 -5.82 10.63 4.66
C TYR A 51 -6.80 11.67 5.25
N ILE A 52 -7.39 11.40 6.41
CA ILE A 52 -8.27 12.35 7.13
C ILE A 52 -7.48 13.60 7.55
N GLY A 53 -6.22 13.46 7.94
CA GLY A 53 -5.35 14.57 8.31
C GLY A 53 -5.19 15.62 7.22
N ILE A 54 -5.30 15.23 5.93
CA ILE A 54 -5.24 16.16 4.78
C ILE A 54 -6.36 17.22 4.86
N PHE A 55 -7.54 16.81 5.30
CA PHE A 55 -8.72 17.68 5.48
C PHE A 55 -8.72 18.36 6.84
N LEU A 56 -8.16 17.69 7.84
CA LEU A 56 -8.12 18.20 9.21
C LEU A 56 -7.22 19.45 9.32
N ALA A 57 -6.14 19.52 8.54
CA ALA A 57 -5.25 20.66 8.52
C ALA A 57 -5.97 22.00 8.22
N PRO A 58 -6.69 22.16 7.09
CA PRO A 58 -7.44 23.39 6.80
C PRO A 58 -8.63 23.58 7.73
N TYR A 59 -9.30 22.51 8.18
CA TYR A 59 -10.44 22.60 9.10
C TYR A 59 -10.05 23.20 10.46
N LEU A 60 -8.88 22.85 10.98
CA LEU A 60 -8.39 23.33 12.28
C LEU A 60 -7.75 24.72 12.21
N TYR A 61 -7.50 25.27 11.03
CA TYR A 61 -6.74 26.49 10.89
C TYR A 61 -7.34 27.68 11.67
N ASP A 62 -8.66 27.83 11.67
CA ASP A 62 -9.37 28.87 12.40
C ASP A 62 -9.72 28.45 13.85
N LYS A 63 -9.74 27.15 14.14
CA LYS A 63 -10.14 26.64 15.47
C LYS A 63 -8.97 26.43 16.41
N ASN A 64 -7.89 25.87 15.91
CA ASN A 64 -6.66 25.60 16.67
C ASN A 64 -5.45 25.71 15.72
N ARG A 65 -4.93 26.94 15.60
CA ARG A 65 -3.86 27.25 14.67
C ARG A 65 -2.57 26.46 14.94
N PHE A 66 -2.27 26.22 16.21
CA PHE A 66 -1.07 25.44 16.59
C PHE A 66 -1.15 24.01 16.05
N LEU A 67 -2.27 23.31 16.29
CA LEU A 67 -2.47 21.93 15.82
C LEU A 67 -2.53 21.87 14.28
N SER A 68 -3.18 22.85 13.65
CA SER A 68 -3.20 22.96 12.18
C SER A 68 -1.79 23.07 11.61
N LEU A 69 -0.95 23.95 12.14
CA LEU A 69 0.42 24.16 11.68
C LEU A 69 1.29 22.89 11.90
N LEU A 70 1.10 22.17 13.00
CA LEU A 70 1.76 20.88 13.22
C LEU A 70 1.39 19.87 12.12
N ILE A 71 0.10 19.77 11.78
CA ILE A 71 -0.36 18.86 10.73
C ILE A 71 0.23 19.29 9.37
N TYR A 72 0.19 20.58 9.02
CA TYR A 72 0.84 21.07 7.80
C TYR A 72 2.34 20.76 7.79
N GLY A 73 3.02 20.89 8.93
CA GLY A 73 4.43 20.56 9.09
C GLY A 73 4.73 19.07 8.85
N ILE A 74 3.86 18.16 9.27
CA ILE A 74 3.99 16.73 8.96
C ILE A 74 3.88 16.48 7.45
N TYR A 75 2.87 17.07 6.79
CA TYR A 75 2.69 16.91 5.34
C TYR A 75 3.75 17.62 4.51
N SER A 76 4.40 18.66 5.02
CA SER A 76 5.49 19.35 4.32
C SER A 76 6.71 18.47 4.08
N GLN A 77 6.90 17.41 4.86
CA GLN A 77 7.98 16.43 4.68
C GLN A 77 7.80 15.58 3.41
N ILE A 78 6.57 15.46 2.92
CA ILE A 78 6.22 14.58 1.79
C ILE A 78 5.58 15.33 0.61
N CYS A 79 5.24 16.61 0.79
CA CYS A 79 4.62 17.43 -0.22
C CYS A 79 5.05 18.89 -0.08
N HIS A 80 5.46 19.54 -1.20
CA HIS A 80 5.87 20.94 -1.21
C HIS A 80 4.73 21.93 -0.92
N GLN A 81 3.47 21.49 -0.92
CA GLN A 81 2.28 22.26 -0.55
C GLN A 81 2.17 23.64 -1.25
N MET A 82 2.57 23.73 -2.52
CA MET A 82 2.51 24.99 -3.27
C MET A 82 1.06 25.47 -3.40
N PRO A 83 0.74 26.73 -3.04
CA PRO A 83 -0.62 27.27 -3.08
C PRO A 83 -1.28 27.14 -4.46
N GLU A 84 -0.55 27.46 -5.54
CA GLU A 84 -1.02 27.44 -6.92
C GLU A 84 -1.35 26.02 -7.43
N ARG A 85 -0.87 25.01 -6.71
CA ARG A 85 -1.00 23.57 -7.06
C ARG A 85 -1.83 22.79 -6.06
N SER A 86 -2.58 23.50 -5.19
CA SER A 86 -3.36 22.89 -4.12
C SER A 86 -4.83 23.28 -4.24
N TYR A 87 -5.71 22.41 -3.82
CA TYR A 87 -7.11 22.74 -3.62
C TYR A 87 -7.30 23.55 -2.33
N TYR A 88 -8.37 24.29 -2.26
CA TYR A 88 -8.78 25.07 -1.09
C TYR A 88 -10.08 24.51 -0.53
N ILE A 89 -10.13 24.29 0.78
CA ILE A 89 -11.31 23.87 1.53
C ILE A 89 -11.37 24.71 2.80
N PHE A 90 -12.56 25.14 3.20
CA PHE A 90 -12.77 26.02 4.36
C PHE A 90 -11.94 27.32 4.27
N ASN A 91 -11.83 27.90 3.09
CA ASN A 91 -11.01 29.07 2.78
C ASN A 91 -9.50 28.91 3.01
N HIS A 92 -9.03 27.70 3.31
CA HIS A 92 -7.62 27.38 3.54
C HIS A 92 -7.13 26.33 2.55
N LYS A 93 -5.84 26.39 2.27
CA LYS A 93 -5.14 25.43 1.41
C LYS A 93 -5.21 24.02 2.04
N MET A 94 -5.47 23.00 1.24
CA MET A 94 -5.39 21.61 1.69
C MET A 94 -3.98 21.23 2.19
N GLY A 95 -3.89 20.24 3.06
CA GLY A 95 -2.64 19.72 3.63
C GLY A 95 -1.62 19.24 2.61
N VAL A 96 -2.05 18.95 1.36
CA VAL A 96 -1.19 18.48 0.26
C VAL A 96 -1.62 19.09 -1.07
N CYS A 97 -0.71 19.11 -2.07
CA CYS A 97 -1.02 19.57 -3.42
C CYS A 97 -1.96 18.60 -4.17
N ALA A 98 -2.62 19.08 -5.23
CA ALA A 98 -3.61 18.33 -6.01
C ALA A 98 -3.09 16.99 -6.54
N ARG A 99 -1.82 16.91 -6.97
CA ARG A 99 -1.20 15.65 -7.42
C ARG A 99 -1.04 14.64 -6.30
N CYS A 100 -0.50 15.05 -5.14
CA CYS A 100 -0.37 14.19 -3.97
C CYS A 100 -1.73 13.75 -3.43
N PHE A 101 -2.71 14.65 -3.43
CA PHE A 101 -4.09 14.32 -3.07
C PHE A 101 -4.67 13.23 -3.99
N GLY A 102 -4.46 13.35 -5.31
CA GLY A 102 -4.82 12.30 -6.27
C GLY A 102 -4.14 10.97 -5.96
N ILE A 103 -2.82 10.96 -5.74
CA ILE A 103 -2.07 9.75 -5.42
C ILE A 103 -2.65 9.07 -4.16
N TYR A 104 -2.84 9.81 -3.07
CA TYR A 104 -3.36 9.24 -1.82
C TYR A 104 -4.81 8.77 -1.94
N THR A 105 -5.64 9.48 -2.72
CA THR A 105 -7.01 9.04 -3.03
C THR A 105 -6.99 7.73 -3.83
N GLY A 106 -6.12 7.63 -4.84
CA GLY A 106 -5.94 6.42 -5.64
C GLY A 106 -5.47 5.24 -4.81
N VAL A 107 -4.50 5.45 -3.91
CA VAL A 107 -4.02 4.43 -2.96
C VAL A 107 -5.14 3.98 -2.02
N LEU A 108 -5.89 4.91 -1.42
CA LEU A 108 -7.00 4.58 -0.52
C LEU A 108 -8.08 3.76 -1.21
N LEU A 109 -8.52 4.21 -2.39
CA LEU A 109 -9.52 3.47 -3.17
C LEU A 109 -8.98 2.10 -3.61
N GLY A 110 -7.72 2.05 -4.03
CA GLY A 110 -7.05 0.80 -4.35
C GLY A 110 -7.00 -0.15 -3.17
N MET A 111 -6.69 0.34 -1.94
CA MET A 111 -6.75 -0.45 -0.72
C MET A 111 -8.17 -1.01 -0.47
N LEU A 112 -9.20 -0.19 -0.57
CA LEU A 112 -10.57 -0.63 -0.34
C LEU A 112 -11.01 -1.71 -1.36
N ILE A 113 -10.58 -1.60 -2.61
CA ILE A 113 -10.96 -2.51 -3.68
C ILE A 113 -10.06 -3.76 -3.74
N TYR A 114 -8.82 -3.68 -3.23
CA TYR A 114 -7.82 -4.75 -3.36
C TYR A 114 -8.32 -6.14 -2.94
N PRO A 115 -8.98 -6.34 -1.77
CA PRO A 115 -9.42 -7.67 -1.33
C PRO A 115 -10.50 -8.29 -2.22
N PHE A 116 -11.21 -7.49 -3.02
CA PHE A 116 -12.22 -7.95 -3.98
C PHE A 116 -11.61 -8.39 -5.32
N ILE A 117 -10.48 -7.77 -5.73
CA ILE A 117 -9.79 -8.08 -6.99
C ILE A 117 -8.74 -9.17 -6.77
N ARG A 118 -8.03 -9.15 -5.65
CA ARG A 118 -6.90 -10.06 -5.37
C ARG A 118 -6.93 -10.56 -3.94
N ARG A 119 -6.57 -11.83 -3.77
CA ARG A 119 -6.40 -12.41 -2.44
C ARG A 119 -5.16 -11.81 -1.77
N LEU A 120 -5.25 -11.50 -0.47
CA LEU A 120 -4.17 -10.91 0.31
C LEU A 120 -2.95 -11.84 0.47
N ASP A 121 -3.13 -13.14 0.28
CA ASP A 121 -2.09 -14.17 0.31
C ASP A 121 -1.37 -14.35 -1.04
N ASN A 122 -1.77 -13.61 -2.08
CA ASN A 122 -1.13 -13.63 -3.39
C ASN A 122 -0.07 -12.51 -3.50
N PHE A 123 1.20 -12.88 -3.33
CA PHE A 123 2.34 -11.96 -3.37
C PHE A 123 2.90 -11.69 -4.77
N LYS A 124 2.30 -12.28 -5.83
CA LYS A 124 2.74 -12.05 -7.22
C LYS A 124 2.36 -10.62 -7.63
N THR A 125 3.32 -9.87 -8.16
CA THR A 125 3.07 -8.54 -8.73
C THR A 125 2.50 -8.66 -10.14
N PRO A 126 1.65 -7.70 -10.59
CA PRO A 126 1.21 -7.65 -11.98
C PRO A 126 2.37 -7.43 -12.96
N ASN A 127 2.09 -7.49 -14.28
CA ASN A 127 3.10 -7.18 -15.30
C ASN A 127 3.54 -5.71 -15.18
N LYS A 128 4.86 -5.48 -15.14
CA LYS A 128 5.49 -4.14 -14.99
C LYS A 128 5.00 -3.10 -16.00
N TRP A 129 4.53 -3.51 -17.16
CA TRP A 129 4.04 -2.60 -18.19
C TRP A 129 2.80 -1.80 -17.76
N TYR A 130 1.92 -2.37 -16.93
CA TYR A 130 0.78 -1.62 -16.39
C TYR A 130 1.21 -0.47 -15.48
N LEU A 131 2.29 -0.67 -14.70
CA LEU A 131 2.82 0.39 -13.85
C LEU A 131 3.44 1.51 -14.70
N ILE A 132 4.23 1.15 -15.70
CA ILE A 132 4.84 2.12 -16.63
C ILE A 132 3.75 2.94 -17.31
N LEU A 133 2.72 2.28 -17.87
CA LEU A 133 1.61 2.96 -18.53
C LEU A 133 0.85 3.91 -17.60
N ALA A 134 0.63 3.51 -16.35
CA ALA A 134 -0.06 4.33 -15.35
C ALA A 134 0.77 5.54 -14.87
N LEU A 135 2.10 5.41 -14.80
CA LEU A 135 2.99 6.49 -14.40
C LEU A 135 3.31 7.46 -15.54
N THR A 136 3.21 7.03 -16.80
CA THR A 136 3.54 7.83 -17.99
C THR A 136 2.76 9.16 -18.04
N PRO A 137 1.44 9.22 -17.88
CA PRO A 137 0.69 10.49 -17.92
C PRO A 137 1.16 11.47 -16.84
N MET A 138 1.41 10.98 -15.62
CA MET A 138 1.93 11.79 -14.53
C MET A 138 3.35 12.29 -14.80
N GLY A 139 4.19 11.43 -15.40
CA GLY A 139 5.55 11.79 -15.81
C GLY A 139 5.56 12.86 -16.88
N ILE A 140 4.75 12.73 -17.92
CA ILE A 140 4.61 13.72 -18.99
C ILE A 140 4.09 15.06 -18.43
N ASP A 141 3.03 15.03 -17.61
CA ASP A 141 2.49 16.25 -16.98
C ASP A 141 3.52 16.94 -16.10
N GLY A 142 4.29 16.16 -15.30
CA GLY A 142 5.32 16.70 -14.43
C GLY A 142 6.52 17.29 -15.19
N THR A 143 7.03 16.59 -16.20
CA THR A 143 8.21 17.03 -16.97
C THR A 143 7.90 18.22 -17.86
N THR A 144 6.75 18.26 -18.54
CA THR A 144 6.35 19.41 -19.37
C THR A 144 6.15 20.67 -18.52
N GLN A 145 5.66 20.53 -17.28
CA GLN A 145 5.54 21.66 -16.36
C GLN A 145 6.91 22.10 -15.82
N LEU A 146 7.82 21.16 -15.52
CA LEU A 146 9.17 21.47 -15.04
C LEU A 146 9.98 22.23 -16.11
N LEU A 147 9.80 21.88 -17.37
CA LEU A 147 10.44 22.54 -18.51
C LEU A 147 9.79 23.89 -18.89
N GLY A 148 8.72 24.31 -18.18
CA GLY A 148 8.02 25.55 -18.47
C GLY A 148 7.23 25.55 -19.78
N LEU A 149 7.02 24.38 -20.40
CA LEU A 149 6.33 24.26 -21.68
C LEU A 149 4.82 24.52 -21.57
N ARG A 150 4.26 24.28 -20.40
CA ARG A 150 2.85 24.57 -20.10
C ARG A 150 2.60 24.63 -18.58
N GLU A 151 1.52 25.29 -18.20
CA GLU A 151 0.97 25.17 -16.86
C GLU A 151 -0.05 24.06 -16.81
N SER A 152 0.06 23.18 -15.80
CA SER A 152 -0.91 22.13 -15.54
C SER A 152 -1.99 22.65 -14.59
N PHE A 153 -3.24 22.23 -14.77
CA PHE A 153 -4.34 22.56 -13.86
C PHE A 153 -4.56 21.47 -12.82
N ASN A 154 -5.22 21.81 -11.71
CA ASN A 154 -5.30 20.92 -10.55
C ASN A 154 -6.06 19.62 -10.80
N GLU A 155 -7.08 19.64 -11.67
CA GLU A 155 -7.86 18.46 -12.06
C GLU A 155 -6.99 17.44 -12.80
N LEU A 156 -6.14 17.90 -13.73
CA LEU A 156 -5.21 17.01 -14.45
C LEU A 156 -4.17 16.42 -13.51
N ARG A 157 -3.63 17.24 -12.60
CA ARG A 157 -2.71 16.77 -11.55
C ARG A 157 -3.35 15.70 -10.67
N PHE A 158 -4.62 15.92 -10.28
CA PHE A 158 -5.38 14.97 -9.49
C PHE A 158 -5.60 13.65 -10.24
N ILE A 159 -6.11 13.70 -11.47
CA ILE A 159 -6.42 12.50 -12.27
C ILE A 159 -5.16 11.67 -12.53
N THR A 160 -4.08 12.32 -12.99
CA THR A 160 -2.82 11.62 -13.26
C THR A 160 -2.20 11.04 -11.99
N GLY A 161 -2.27 11.75 -10.87
CA GLY A 161 -1.88 11.25 -9.56
C GLY A 161 -2.74 10.09 -9.09
N PHE A 162 -4.05 10.18 -9.25
CA PHE A 162 -5.00 9.13 -8.88
C PHE A 162 -4.73 7.80 -9.61
N ILE A 163 -4.56 7.84 -10.92
CA ILE A 163 -4.24 6.65 -11.73
C ILE A 163 -2.91 6.04 -11.27
N ALA A 164 -1.90 6.87 -11.08
CA ALA A 164 -0.58 6.44 -10.63
C ALA A 164 -0.64 5.78 -9.24
N GLY A 165 -1.30 6.40 -8.27
CA GLY A 165 -1.45 5.89 -6.90
C GLY A 165 -2.26 4.59 -6.83
N PHE A 166 -3.38 4.54 -7.56
CA PHE A 166 -4.23 3.36 -7.64
C PHE A 166 -3.48 2.14 -8.17
N VAL A 167 -2.78 2.29 -9.29
CA VAL A 167 -2.03 1.19 -9.91
C VAL A 167 -0.80 0.82 -9.09
N ALA A 168 -0.04 1.80 -8.58
CA ALA A 168 1.16 1.56 -7.77
C ALA A 168 0.88 0.70 -6.53
N LEU A 169 -0.31 0.84 -5.92
CA LEU A 169 -0.70 0.03 -4.78
C LEU A 169 -0.65 -1.48 -5.07
N PHE A 170 -1.11 -1.90 -6.27
CA PHE A 170 -1.11 -3.31 -6.66
C PHE A 170 0.30 -3.92 -6.82
N TYR A 171 1.33 -3.08 -6.81
CA TYR A 171 2.75 -3.51 -6.78
C TYR A 171 3.34 -3.41 -5.38
N ILE A 172 3.09 -2.32 -4.67
CA ILE A 172 3.68 -2.06 -3.35
C ILE A 172 3.11 -3.01 -2.30
N LEU A 173 1.79 -3.17 -2.25
CA LEU A 173 1.12 -3.95 -1.21
C LEU A 173 1.51 -5.44 -1.20
N PRO A 174 1.51 -6.20 -2.33
CA PRO A 174 1.90 -7.60 -2.33
C PRO A 174 3.38 -7.80 -1.96
N VAL A 175 4.28 -6.88 -2.40
CA VAL A 175 5.69 -6.93 -2.01
C VAL A 175 5.83 -6.73 -0.51
N PHE A 176 5.17 -5.72 0.06
CA PHE A 176 5.22 -5.40 1.48
C PHE A 176 4.68 -6.55 2.35
N LEU A 177 3.51 -7.10 2.01
CA LEU A 177 2.93 -8.25 2.71
C LEU A 177 3.80 -9.51 2.55
N GLY A 178 4.44 -9.69 1.40
CA GLY A 178 5.36 -10.80 1.14
C GLY A 178 6.63 -10.73 2.01
N VAL A 179 7.22 -9.55 2.19
CA VAL A 179 8.38 -9.35 3.07
C VAL A 179 8.03 -9.71 4.52
N ILE A 180 6.91 -9.18 5.03
CA ILE A 180 6.45 -9.47 6.40
C ILE A 180 6.21 -10.97 6.60
N ASN A 181 5.70 -11.66 5.58
CA ASN A 181 5.44 -13.09 5.66
C ASN A 181 6.75 -13.91 5.66
N LYS A 182 7.76 -13.55 4.85
CA LYS A 182 9.05 -14.25 4.79
C LYS A 182 9.84 -14.18 6.09
N GLU A 183 9.92 -13.01 6.72
CA GLU A 183 10.64 -12.86 8.00
C GLU A 183 10.11 -13.81 9.08
N LYS A 184 8.80 -14.03 9.12
CA LYS A 184 8.18 -14.86 10.16
C LYS A 184 8.32 -16.34 9.91
N VAL A 185 8.23 -16.80 8.67
CA VAL A 185 8.51 -18.19 8.31
C VAL A 185 9.96 -18.53 8.70
N PHE A 186 10.90 -17.61 8.50
CA PHE A 186 12.29 -17.81 8.89
C PHE A 186 12.46 -17.90 10.43
N ILE A 187 11.78 -17.06 11.19
CA ILE A 187 11.83 -17.08 12.67
C ILE A 187 11.20 -18.37 13.23
N GLU A 188 10.05 -18.80 12.70
CA GLU A 188 9.40 -20.05 13.14
C GLU A 188 10.25 -21.30 12.81
N MET A 189 10.88 -21.36 11.63
CA MET A 189 11.80 -22.44 11.29
C MET A 189 13.01 -22.49 12.23
N LYS A 190 13.55 -21.35 12.64
CA LYS A 190 14.67 -21.28 13.58
C LYS A 190 14.28 -21.74 14.99
N HIS A 191 13.06 -21.41 15.44
CA HIS A 191 12.53 -21.89 16.73
C HIS A 191 12.29 -23.40 16.74
N THR A 192 11.76 -23.97 15.67
CA THR A 192 11.53 -25.43 15.57
C THR A 192 12.82 -26.22 15.44
N SER A 193 13.87 -25.68 14.81
CA SER A 193 15.18 -26.32 14.75
C SER A 193 15.88 -26.36 16.13
N HIS A 194 15.72 -25.32 16.96
CA HIS A 194 16.26 -25.31 18.32
C HIS A 194 15.54 -26.26 19.30
N GLN A 195 14.23 -26.52 19.09
CA GLN A 195 13.48 -27.48 19.91
C GLN A 195 13.81 -28.95 19.58
N LYS A 196 14.28 -29.25 18.37
CA LYS A 196 14.71 -30.60 17.98
C LYS A 196 16.14 -30.96 18.43
N SER A 197 16.90 -29.97 18.90
CA SER A 197 18.29 -30.14 19.37
C SER A 197 18.42 -30.28 20.91
N LYS A 198 17.30 -30.30 21.62
CA LYS A 198 17.20 -30.67 23.03
C LYS A 198 16.45 -32.00 23.18
#